data_86adec6b1f8af33adda409a01eea5516
#
_entry.id   86adec6b1f8af33adda409a01eea5516
#
_cell.length_a   1.000
_cell.length_b   1.000
_cell.length_c   1.000
_cell.angle_alpha   90.00
_cell.angle_beta   90.00
_cell.angle_gamma   90.00
#
_symmetry.space_group_name_H-M   'P 1'
#
loop_
_entity.id
_entity.type
_entity.pdbx_description
1 polymer ?
#
loop_
_entity_poly.entity_id
_entity_poly.type
_entity_poly.pdbx_seq_one_letter_code
_entity_poly.pdbx_strand_id
1 'polypeptide(L)'
;MGPFGYRTSERARALRQDGRRTQHCTSSIVIEQEKNIQWLPTRDECMRLLVVDLLAEREAFGRVGVSEIVRHFTPSEIFLWSPHTSDRIDYGFGTVVANPVDADAIVITGSRRNVTMWENWMDDVVDLIRNTTVPLYGICFGHQIIAHAFGGRIVRKPTDSHFVAEVKKRDGTSVVASFAHQEHVIDAGELNVVASAKHCEIAACEHPDRPIYTVQYHPEAVAEVLDAALLCGDMSQDERNAYDDQRLTTNVSIAFNLED
;
A
#
# COMPACT_ATOMS: atom_id res chain seq x y z
N MET A 1 62.34 9.82 11.85
CA MET A 1 61.97 8.67 12.71
C MET A 1 61.28 9.24 13.94
N GLY A 2 60.01 9.17 14.06
CA GLY A 2 59.25 9.60 15.23
C GLY A 2 57.77 9.39 14.96
N PRO A 3 57.00 8.78 15.84
CA PRO A 3 55.63 8.34 15.57
C PRO A 3 54.62 9.43 15.90
N PHE A 4 53.56 9.50 15.10
CA PHE A 4 52.43 10.38 15.32
C PHE A 4 51.53 9.83 16.44
N GLY A 5 51.30 10.65 17.47
CA GLY A 5 50.40 10.38 18.57
C GLY A 5 48.98 10.81 18.26
N TYR A 6 48.03 9.92 18.49
CA TYR A 6 46.60 10.22 18.55
C TYR A 6 46.23 10.92 19.85
N ARG A 7 45.57 12.08 19.77
CA ARG A 7 44.95 12.73 20.92
C ARG A 7 43.44 12.40 20.90
N THR A 8 43.01 11.63 21.85
CA THR A 8 41.62 11.53 22.27
C THR A 8 41.29 12.74 23.14
N SER A 9 40.21 13.45 22.83
CA SER A 9 39.64 14.44 23.74
C SER A 9 38.29 13.96 24.21
N GLU A 10 38.27 13.44 25.44
CA GLU A 10 37.08 13.32 26.27
C GLU A 10 36.49 14.70 26.56
N ARG A 11 35.22 14.87 26.38
CA ARG A 11 34.38 15.72 27.27
C ARG A 11 32.96 15.13 27.32
N ALA A 12 32.79 14.26 28.29
CA ALA A 12 31.46 13.96 28.84
C ALA A 12 30.98 15.18 29.65
N ARG A 13 29.79 15.67 29.42
CA ARG A 13 28.97 16.38 30.40
C ARG A 13 27.54 15.90 30.34
N ALA A 14 27.16 15.26 31.42
CA ALA A 14 25.84 14.82 31.71
C ALA A 14 24.87 16.00 31.86
N LEU A 15 23.70 15.90 31.24
CA LEU A 15 22.46 16.50 31.73
C LEU A 15 21.41 15.41 31.75
N ARG A 16 21.06 15.01 32.95
CA ARG A 16 19.84 14.24 33.22
C ARG A 16 18.69 15.22 33.27
N GLN A 17 17.60 14.92 32.55
CA GLN A 17 16.21 14.96 32.97
C GLN A 17 15.32 14.85 31.73
N ASP A 18 14.62 13.85 31.59
CA ASP A 18 13.22 13.54 31.55
C ASP A 18 12.96 12.24 30.77
N GLY A 19 12.23 11.34 31.41
CA GLY A 19 12.06 9.98 31.01
C GLY A 19 11.10 9.77 29.83
N ARG A 20 11.56 9.98 28.61
CA ARG A 20 10.96 9.33 27.42
C ARG A 20 12.11 8.76 26.59
N ARG A 21 12.21 7.45 26.57
CA ARG A 21 13.12 6.74 25.65
C ARG A 21 12.62 6.91 24.22
N THR A 22 13.14 7.88 23.50
CA THR A 22 13.20 7.82 22.05
C THR A 22 14.36 6.89 21.70
N GLN A 23 14.07 5.70 21.25
CA GLN A 23 15.07 4.84 20.62
C GLN A 23 15.42 5.47 19.27
N HIS A 24 16.62 6.02 19.16
CA HIS A 24 17.16 6.42 17.87
C HIS A 24 17.67 5.17 17.15
N CYS A 25 17.04 4.83 16.03
CA CYS A 25 17.58 3.87 15.07
C CYS A 25 18.77 4.51 14.37
N THR A 26 19.96 3.94 14.52
CA THR A 26 21.16 4.36 13.78
C THR A 26 21.83 3.16 13.15
N SER A 27 21.95 3.23 11.87
CA SER A 27 22.94 2.68 10.94
C SER A 27 22.40 1.81 9.80
N SER A 28 22.54 2.33 8.60
CA SER A 28 22.32 1.65 7.33
C SER A 28 23.58 0.92 6.91
N ILE A 29 23.49 -0.35 6.53
CA ILE A 29 24.59 -1.10 5.89
C ILE A 29 24.31 -1.13 4.39
N VAL A 30 25.21 -0.58 3.59
CA VAL A 30 25.16 -0.64 2.12
C VAL A 30 25.90 -1.91 1.67
N ILE A 31 25.20 -2.83 1.03
CA ILE A 31 25.81 -3.95 0.32
C ILE A 31 25.64 -3.69 -1.18
N GLU A 32 26.76 -3.37 -1.85
CA GLU A 32 26.81 -3.25 -3.30
C GLU A 32 26.90 -4.65 -3.92
N GLN A 33 25.85 -5.11 -4.58
CA GLN A 33 25.89 -6.17 -5.57
C GLN A 33 25.24 -5.71 -6.87
N GLU A 34 25.90 -6.00 -7.98
CA GLU A 34 25.54 -5.54 -9.32
C GLU A 34 24.14 -5.98 -9.74
N LYS A 35 23.31 -5.00 -10.14
CA LYS A 35 22.05 -5.14 -10.91
C LYS A 35 20.88 -5.86 -10.24
N ASN A 36 20.52 -5.43 -9.05
CA ASN A 36 19.14 -5.37 -8.54
C ASN A 36 19.24 -4.76 -7.14
N ILE A 37 19.09 -3.44 -7.03
CA ILE A 37 19.02 -2.79 -5.73
C ILE A 37 17.60 -3.01 -5.22
N GLN A 38 17.38 -4.10 -4.51
CA GLN A 38 16.23 -4.25 -3.63
C GLN A 38 16.58 -3.54 -2.32
N TRP A 39 15.95 -2.42 -2.09
CA TRP A 39 15.99 -1.74 -0.81
C TRP A 39 15.01 -2.45 0.13
N LEU A 40 15.50 -3.43 0.87
CA LEU A 40 14.79 -3.97 2.03
C LEU A 40 15.48 -3.48 3.29
N PRO A 41 14.76 -2.90 4.26
CA PRO A 41 15.34 -2.66 5.57
C PRO A 41 15.77 -3.99 6.18
N THR A 42 16.95 -4.02 6.77
CA THR A 42 17.37 -5.19 7.55
C THR A 42 16.40 -5.39 8.71
N ARG A 43 16.14 -6.61 9.12
CA ARG A 43 15.13 -7.03 10.13
C ARG A 43 15.17 -6.30 11.49
N ASP A 44 16.13 -5.39 11.71
CA ASP A 44 16.31 -4.57 12.91
C ASP A 44 15.96 -3.07 12.71
N GLU A 45 15.49 -2.65 11.53
CA GLU A 45 15.10 -1.26 11.30
C GLU A 45 13.62 -1.05 11.59
N CYS A 46 13.32 0.01 12.36
CA CYS A 46 11.96 0.41 12.70
C CYS A 46 11.23 0.91 11.43
N MET A 47 10.55 0.04 10.72
CA MET A 47 9.81 0.38 9.51
C MET A 47 8.61 1.28 9.84
N ARG A 48 8.53 2.44 9.20
CA ARG A 48 7.43 3.41 9.28
C ARG A 48 6.57 3.27 8.04
N LEU A 49 5.30 2.91 8.22
CA LEU A 49 4.35 2.72 7.13
C LEU A 49 3.33 3.85 7.12
N LEU A 50 3.22 4.58 6.01
CA LEU A 50 2.11 5.49 5.75
C LEU A 50 1.02 4.76 4.96
N VAL A 51 -0.17 4.70 5.51
CA VAL A 51 -1.36 4.22 4.82
C VAL A 51 -2.20 5.42 4.41
N VAL A 52 -2.38 5.64 3.12
CA VAL A 52 -3.42 6.52 2.59
C VAL A 52 -4.72 5.73 2.67
N ASP A 53 -5.42 5.95 3.80
CA ASP A 53 -6.58 5.17 4.17
C ASP A 53 -7.86 5.79 3.59
N LEU A 54 -8.34 5.20 2.50
CA LEU A 54 -9.55 5.61 1.81
C LEU A 54 -10.76 4.71 2.15
N LEU A 55 -10.60 3.84 3.17
CA LEU A 55 -11.66 3.00 3.73
C LEU A 55 -12.28 3.61 4.98
N ALA A 56 -11.74 4.72 5.47
CA ALA A 56 -12.08 5.36 6.74
C ALA A 56 -13.57 5.74 6.88
N GLU A 57 -14.31 5.97 5.79
CA GLU A 57 -15.76 6.25 5.84
C GLU A 57 -16.60 5.10 6.42
N ARG A 58 -16.03 3.91 6.53
CA ARG A 58 -16.64 2.70 7.09
C ARG A 58 -15.73 2.11 8.15
N GLU A 59 -15.75 2.69 9.34
CA GLU A 59 -14.81 2.37 10.42
C GLU A 59 -14.62 0.86 10.65
N ALA A 60 -15.72 0.10 10.76
CA ALA A 60 -15.64 -1.35 11.01
C ALA A 60 -14.96 -2.10 9.86
N PHE A 61 -15.30 -1.77 8.61
CA PHE A 61 -14.70 -2.36 7.42
C PHE A 61 -13.26 -1.88 7.24
N GLY A 62 -13.02 -0.56 7.35
CA GLY A 62 -11.70 0.04 7.22
C GLY A 62 -10.71 -0.55 8.22
N ARG A 63 -11.12 -0.71 9.49
CA ARG A 63 -10.29 -1.33 10.53
C ARG A 63 -9.82 -2.72 10.14
N VAL A 64 -10.70 -3.59 9.65
CA VAL A 64 -10.34 -4.97 9.27
C VAL A 64 -9.48 -4.96 8.01
N GLY A 65 -9.87 -4.21 6.96
CA GLY A 65 -9.13 -4.14 5.71
C GLY A 65 -7.73 -3.54 5.86
N VAL A 66 -7.61 -2.41 6.58
CA VAL A 66 -6.30 -1.78 6.83
C VAL A 66 -5.43 -2.67 7.72
N SER A 67 -5.99 -3.31 8.77
CA SER A 67 -5.25 -4.26 9.61
C SER A 67 -4.71 -5.43 8.80
N GLU A 68 -5.52 -5.97 7.87
CA GLU A 68 -5.08 -7.05 6.98
C GLU A 68 -3.92 -6.61 6.07
N ILE A 69 -4.01 -5.41 5.48
CA ILE A 69 -2.93 -4.88 4.65
C ILE A 69 -1.64 -4.70 5.46
N VAL A 70 -1.73 -4.00 6.60
CA VAL A 70 -0.60 -3.59 7.41
C VAL A 70 0.20 -4.78 7.95
N ARG A 71 -0.47 -5.87 8.35
CA ARG A 71 0.21 -7.04 8.94
C ARG A 71 1.26 -7.67 8.01
N HIS A 72 1.12 -7.49 6.69
CA HIS A 72 2.06 -8.02 5.70
C HIS A 72 3.34 -7.18 5.57
N PHE A 73 3.33 -5.94 6.04
CA PHE A 73 4.50 -5.05 6.05
C PHE A 73 5.28 -5.13 7.36
N THR A 74 4.71 -5.71 8.42
CA THR A 74 5.31 -5.82 9.77
C THR A 74 5.92 -4.51 10.29
N PRO A 75 5.22 -3.36 10.19
CA PRO A 75 5.79 -2.06 10.55
C PRO A 75 5.89 -1.90 12.06
N SER A 76 6.88 -1.12 12.51
CA SER A 76 6.99 -0.68 13.91
C SER A 76 6.13 0.54 14.21
N GLU A 77 5.89 1.39 13.20
CA GLU A 77 5.03 2.57 13.31
C GLU A 77 4.08 2.63 12.10
N ILE A 78 2.82 2.94 12.36
CA ILE A 78 1.77 3.05 11.36
C ILE A 78 1.19 4.46 11.42
N PHE A 79 1.14 5.13 10.29
CA PHE A 79 0.48 6.42 10.12
C PHE A 79 -0.72 6.27 9.19
N LEU A 80 -1.88 6.79 9.60
CA LEU A 80 -3.13 6.72 8.84
C LEU A 80 -3.49 8.11 8.36
N TRP A 81 -3.49 8.32 7.05
CA TRP A 81 -3.90 9.57 6.42
C TRP A 81 -5.14 9.36 5.56
N SER A 82 -6.25 10.03 5.92
CA SER A 82 -7.55 9.90 5.26
C SER A 82 -7.96 11.24 4.63
N PRO A 83 -7.38 11.64 3.47
CA PRO A 83 -7.59 12.98 2.89
C PRO A 83 -9.03 13.23 2.42
N HIS A 84 -9.81 12.18 2.17
CA HIS A 84 -11.17 12.24 1.63
C HIS A 84 -12.26 12.52 2.68
N THR A 85 -11.90 12.54 3.96
CA THR A 85 -12.85 12.79 5.06
C THR A 85 -12.21 13.59 6.17
N SER A 86 -13.02 14.39 6.87
CA SER A 86 -12.63 15.06 8.11
C SER A 86 -12.88 14.23 9.35
N ASP A 87 -13.51 13.07 9.21
CA ASP A 87 -13.83 12.18 10.32
C ASP A 87 -12.53 11.59 10.88
N ARG A 88 -12.39 11.66 12.20
CA ARG A 88 -11.29 11.04 12.90
C ARG A 88 -11.70 9.63 13.28
N ILE A 89 -11.16 8.66 12.55
CA ILE A 89 -11.41 7.25 12.80
C ILE A 89 -10.28 6.70 13.66
N ASP A 90 -10.64 6.03 14.75
CA ASP A 90 -9.71 5.32 15.62
C ASP A 90 -9.90 3.81 15.47
N TYR A 91 -8.99 3.19 14.76
CA TYR A 91 -8.98 1.72 14.60
C TYR A 91 -8.44 0.97 15.83
N GLY A 92 -7.93 1.69 16.85
CA GLY A 92 -7.22 1.09 17.98
C GLY A 92 -5.76 0.74 17.64
N PHE A 93 -5.28 1.11 16.46
CA PHE A 93 -3.88 1.01 16.04
C PHE A 93 -3.51 2.15 15.10
N GLY A 94 -2.20 2.42 14.98
CA GLY A 94 -1.68 3.49 14.14
C GLY A 94 -1.93 4.89 14.71
N THR A 95 -1.30 5.87 14.09
CA THR A 95 -1.44 7.30 14.42
C THR A 95 -2.13 8.00 13.26
N VAL A 96 -3.30 8.60 13.52
CA VAL A 96 -4.01 9.41 12.53
C VAL A 96 -3.27 10.72 12.33
N VAL A 97 -2.96 11.05 11.09
CA VAL A 97 -2.24 12.25 10.69
C VAL A 97 -3.08 13.12 9.75
N ALA A 98 -2.93 14.43 9.86
CA ALA A 98 -3.67 15.39 9.02
C ALA A 98 -3.05 15.57 7.62
N ASN A 99 -1.76 15.29 7.49
CA ASN A 99 -0.99 15.40 6.25
C ASN A 99 -0.02 14.21 6.16
N PRO A 100 0.48 13.87 4.95
CA PRO A 100 1.52 12.86 4.80
C PRO A 100 2.73 13.16 5.68
N VAL A 101 3.31 12.10 6.22
CA VAL A 101 4.54 12.15 7.03
C VAL A 101 5.63 11.34 6.34
N ASP A 102 6.89 11.58 6.71
CA ASP A 102 7.99 10.76 6.23
C ASP A 102 7.78 9.31 6.67
N ALA A 103 7.93 8.40 5.74
CA ALA A 103 7.73 6.96 5.93
C ALA A 103 8.73 6.17 5.08
N ASP A 104 8.93 4.89 5.41
CA ASP A 104 9.82 3.99 4.68
C ASP A 104 9.08 3.24 3.56
N ALA A 105 7.75 3.18 3.65
CA ALA A 105 6.86 2.69 2.61
C ALA A 105 5.49 3.36 2.69
N ILE A 106 4.77 3.38 1.57
CA ILE A 106 3.43 3.96 1.45
C ILE A 106 2.50 2.94 0.82
N VAL A 107 1.29 2.79 1.39
CA VAL A 107 0.20 2.01 0.79
C VAL A 107 -0.99 2.92 0.53
N ILE A 108 -1.56 2.88 -0.67
CA ILE A 108 -2.84 3.53 -1.00
C ILE A 108 -3.90 2.43 -1.13
N THR A 109 -4.90 2.48 -0.27
CA THR A 109 -5.95 1.45 -0.20
C THR A 109 -6.95 1.56 -1.36
N GLY A 110 -7.87 0.60 -1.44
CA GLY A 110 -9.12 0.75 -2.19
C GLY A 110 -9.98 1.89 -1.64
N SER A 111 -10.99 2.29 -2.42
CA SER A 111 -11.94 3.33 -2.05
C SER A 111 -13.30 3.08 -2.70
N ARG A 112 -14.35 3.65 -2.14
CA ARG A 112 -15.68 3.78 -2.78
C ARG A 112 -15.75 4.98 -3.73
N ARG A 113 -14.73 5.84 -3.70
CA ARG A 113 -14.61 6.99 -4.60
C ARG A 113 -14.13 6.52 -5.97
N ASN A 114 -14.37 7.36 -6.96
CA ASN A 114 -14.04 7.10 -8.34
C ASN A 114 -13.06 8.16 -8.85
N VAL A 115 -11.98 7.74 -9.49
CA VAL A 115 -10.99 8.67 -10.08
C VAL A 115 -11.63 9.53 -11.18
N THR A 116 -12.60 9.00 -11.93
CA THR A 116 -13.32 9.76 -12.96
C THR A 116 -14.30 10.81 -12.38
N MET A 117 -14.54 10.76 -11.05
CA MET A 117 -15.34 11.76 -10.31
C MET A 117 -14.40 12.55 -9.39
N TRP A 118 -13.49 13.31 -9.99
CA TRP A 118 -12.39 13.99 -9.33
C TRP A 118 -12.84 14.87 -8.14
N GLU A 119 -12.14 14.72 -7.03
CA GLU A 119 -12.31 15.54 -5.81
C GLU A 119 -10.95 16.20 -5.45
N ASN A 120 -10.97 17.38 -4.84
CA ASN A 120 -9.75 18.17 -4.60
C ASN A 120 -8.67 17.43 -3.78
N TRP A 121 -9.07 16.57 -2.84
CA TRP A 121 -8.12 15.78 -2.05
C TRP A 121 -7.29 14.81 -2.90
N MET A 122 -7.75 14.44 -4.10
CA MET A 122 -7.01 13.58 -5.02
C MET A 122 -5.75 14.27 -5.57
N ASP A 123 -5.75 15.63 -5.64
CA ASP A 123 -4.56 16.39 -6.03
C ASP A 123 -3.43 16.17 -5.03
N ASP A 124 -3.73 16.19 -3.72
CA ASP A 124 -2.74 15.95 -2.66
C ASP A 124 -2.18 14.52 -2.73
N VAL A 125 -3.02 13.53 -3.05
CA VAL A 125 -2.59 12.13 -3.24
C VAL A 125 -1.71 12.00 -4.49
N VAL A 126 -2.06 12.64 -5.60
CA VAL A 126 -1.24 12.66 -6.82
C VAL A 126 0.11 13.34 -6.57
N ASP A 127 0.14 14.42 -5.80
CA ASP A 127 1.38 15.09 -5.43
C ASP A 127 2.27 14.18 -4.56
N LEU A 128 1.70 13.44 -3.60
CA LEU A 128 2.41 12.42 -2.84
C LEU A 128 2.99 11.34 -3.76
N ILE A 129 2.20 10.80 -4.68
CA ILE A 129 2.62 9.75 -5.64
C ILE A 129 3.80 10.22 -6.49
N ARG A 130 3.73 11.43 -7.03
CA ARG A 130 4.75 11.98 -7.93
C ARG A 130 6.07 12.27 -7.21
N ASN A 131 6.01 12.69 -5.95
CA ASN A 131 7.17 13.17 -5.21
C ASN A 131 7.80 12.10 -4.30
N THR A 132 7.11 10.99 -3.99
CA THR A 132 7.70 9.94 -3.14
C THR A 132 8.86 9.23 -3.83
N THR A 133 9.87 8.86 -3.05
CA THR A 133 11.01 8.05 -3.49
C THR A 133 11.07 6.69 -2.80
N VAL A 134 10.20 6.47 -1.83
CA VAL A 134 10.10 5.20 -1.09
C VAL A 134 9.16 4.23 -1.82
N PRO A 135 9.18 2.93 -1.49
CA PRO A 135 8.23 1.96 -2.03
C PRO A 135 6.78 2.41 -1.87
N LEU A 136 6.03 2.33 -2.96
CA LEU A 136 4.62 2.74 -3.04
C LEU A 136 3.78 1.59 -3.58
N TYR A 137 2.72 1.26 -2.86
CA TYR A 137 1.82 0.16 -3.18
C TYR A 137 0.39 0.67 -3.35
N GLY A 138 -0.26 0.33 -4.46
CA GLY A 138 -1.63 0.77 -4.76
C GLY A 138 -2.60 -0.39 -4.92
N ILE A 139 -3.72 -0.39 -4.18
CA ILE A 139 -4.76 -1.40 -4.25
C ILE A 139 -6.04 -0.79 -4.80
N CYS A 140 -6.63 -1.38 -5.83
CA CYS A 140 -7.90 -1.01 -6.46
C CYS A 140 -7.96 0.48 -6.83
N PHE A 141 -8.56 1.36 -6.03
CA PHE A 141 -8.50 2.81 -6.25
C PHE A 141 -7.04 3.31 -6.26
N GLY A 142 -6.19 2.79 -5.37
CA GLY A 142 -4.76 3.10 -5.35
C GLY A 142 -4.07 2.77 -6.67
N HIS A 143 -4.41 1.65 -7.32
CA HIS A 143 -3.93 1.32 -8.66
C HIS A 143 -4.39 2.36 -9.69
N GLN A 144 -5.65 2.79 -9.63
CA GLN A 144 -6.23 3.73 -10.60
C GLN A 144 -5.63 5.13 -10.46
N ILE A 145 -5.51 5.66 -9.24
CA ILE A 145 -4.95 7.00 -9.02
C ILE A 145 -3.44 7.06 -9.30
N ILE A 146 -2.71 5.97 -9.04
CA ILE A 146 -1.29 5.87 -9.42
C ILE A 146 -1.16 5.85 -10.95
N ALA A 147 -1.95 5.05 -11.66
CA ALA A 147 -1.95 5.07 -13.13
C ALA A 147 -2.27 6.47 -13.66
N HIS A 148 -3.27 7.15 -13.09
CA HIS A 148 -3.61 8.53 -13.45
C HIS A 148 -2.42 9.49 -13.20
N ALA A 149 -1.73 9.39 -12.08
CA ALA A 149 -0.58 10.23 -11.75
C ALA A 149 0.57 10.10 -12.77
N PHE A 150 0.68 8.95 -13.43
CA PHE A 150 1.67 8.67 -14.48
C PHE A 150 1.09 8.73 -15.90
N GLY A 151 0.02 9.51 -16.12
CA GLY A 151 -0.53 9.80 -17.44
C GLY A 151 -1.44 8.70 -17.99
N GLY A 152 -1.80 7.70 -17.18
CA GLY A 152 -2.74 6.66 -17.55
C GLY A 152 -4.18 7.16 -17.68
N ARG A 153 -5.01 6.36 -18.31
CA ARG A 153 -6.42 6.68 -18.55
C ARG A 153 -7.33 5.67 -17.87
N ILE A 154 -8.28 6.21 -17.09
CA ILE A 154 -9.28 5.45 -16.35
C ILE A 154 -10.65 5.66 -17.00
N VAL A 155 -11.44 4.60 -17.08
CA VAL A 155 -12.83 4.65 -17.53
C VAL A 155 -13.74 3.95 -16.57
N ARG A 156 -14.92 4.51 -16.35
CA ARG A 156 -15.98 3.89 -15.58
C ARG A 156 -16.83 3.02 -16.50
N LYS A 157 -17.06 1.75 -16.11
CA LYS A 157 -17.96 0.83 -16.81
C LYS A 157 -19.38 0.89 -16.22
N PRO A 158 -20.41 0.50 -16.98
CA PRO A 158 -21.79 0.55 -16.51
C PRO A 158 -22.12 -0.41 -15.36
N THR A 159 -21.34 -1.48 -15.23
CA THR A 159 -21.53 -2.53 -14.21
C THR A 159 -20.28 -2.70 -13.38
N ASP A 160 -20.47 -2.96 -12.10
CA ASP A 160 -19.40 -3.30 -11.17
C ASP A 160 -18.85 -4.69 -11.49
N SER A 161 -17.57 -4.89 -11.17
CA SER A 161 -16.92 -6.19 -11.22
C SER A 161 -16.78 -6.72 -9.79
N HIS A 162 -17.77 -7.47 -9.32
CA HIS A 162 -17.74 -8.14 -8.02
C HIS A 162 -17.59 -9.63 -8.24
N PHE A 163 -16.38 -10.13 -8.35
CA PHE A 163 -16.13 -11.56 -8.58
C PHE A 163 -14.71 -11.97 -8.32
N VAL A 164 -14.51 -13.27 -8.34
CA VAL A 164 -13.19 -13.91 -8.25
C VAL A 164 -12.73 -14.30 -9.64
N ALA A 165 -11.51 -14.00 -10.00
CA ALA A 165 -10.96 -14.28 -11.31
C ALA A 165 -9.48 -14.67 -11.26
N GLU A 166 -9.05 -15.45 -12.27
CA GLU A 166 -7.64 -15.71 -12.53
C GLU A 166 -6.96 -14.45 -13.04
N VAL A 167 -5.85 -14.11 -12.41
CA VAL A 167 -4.91 -13.05 -12.82
C VAL A 167 -3.67 -13.71 -13.37
N LYS A 168 -3.35 -13.44 -14.62
CA LYS A 168 -2.15 -13.96 -15.29
C LYS A 168 -1.03 -12.94 -15.19
N LYS A 169 0.07 -13.31 -14.57
CA LYS A 169 1.27 -12.50 -14.46
C LYS A 169 2.15 -12.61 -15.72
N ARG A 170 2.98 -11.61 -15.97
CA ARG A 170 3.90 -11.55 -17.11
C ARG A 170 4.90 -12.73 -17.12
N ASP A 171 5.29 -13.23 -15.95
CA ASP A 171 6.21 -14.37 -15.82
C ASP A 171 5.58 -15.73 -16.14
N GLY A 172 4.30 -15.74 -16.52
CA GLY A 172 3.53 -16.94 -16.86
C GLY A 172 2.86 -17.63 -15.67
N THR A 173 3.07 -17.14 -14.46
CA THR A 173 2.34 -17.62 -13.29
C THR A 173 0.94 -17.02 -13.22
N SER A 174 0.05 -17.60 -12.42
CA SER A 174 -1.27 -17.05 -12.18
C SER A 174 -1.68 -17.18 -10.73
N VAL A 175 -2.56 -16.28 -10.31
CA VAL A 175 -3.21 -16.29 -8.99
C VAL A 175 -4.71 -16.12 -9.17
N VAL A 176 -5.47 -16.57 -8.20
CA VAL A 176 -6.92 -16.32 -8.10
C VAL A 176 -7.14 -15.18 -7.12
N ALA A 177 -7.77 -14.11 -7.57
CA ALA A 177 -7.92 -12.86 -6.82
C ALA A 177 -9.35 -12.33 -6.83
N SER A 178 -9.69 -11.55 -5.79
CA SER A 178 -10.96 -10.86 -5.62
C SER A 178 -10.96 -9.53 -6.34
N PHE A 179 -12.03 -9.19 -7.05
CA PHE A 179 -12.26 -7.91 -7.72
C PHE A 179 -13.56 -7.27 -7.25
N ALA A 180 -13.51 -5.99 -6.91
CA ALA A 180 -14.66 -5.17 -6.56
C ALA A 180 -14.42 -3.75 -7.07
N HIS A 181 -14.68 -3.51 -8.36
CA HIS A 181 -14.43 -2.19 -8.96
C HIS A 181 -15.36 -1.90 -10.15
N GLN A 182 -15.63 -0.64 -10.38
CA GLN A 182 -16.41 -0.12 -11.51
C GLN A 182 -15.52 0.61 -12.52
N GLU A 183 -14.39 1.15 -12.06
CA GLU A 183 -13.43 1.84 -12.90
C GLU A 183 -12.29 0.91 -13.32
N HIS A 184 -11.85 1.08 -14.54
CA HIS A 184 -10.78 0.29 -15.15
C HIS A 184 -9.70 1.22 -15.70
N VAL A 185 -8.45 0.90 -15.40
CA VAL A 185 -7.31 1.45 -16.14
C VAL A 185 -7.33 0.81 -17.53
N ILE A 186 -7.38 1.63 -18.58
CA ILE A 186 -7.38 1.19 -19.98
C ILE A 186 -6.13 1.65 -20.74
N ASP A 187 -5.33 2.48 -20.11
CA ASP A 187 -4.02 2.93 -20.54
C ASP A 187 -3.18 3.12 -19.28
N ALA A 188 -2.05 2.46 -19.21
CA ALA A 188 -1.20 2.48 -18.00
C ALA A 188 -0.28 3.72 -17.93
N GLY A 189 -0.25 4.57 -18.98
CA GLY A 189 0.68 5.70 -19.06
C GLY A 189 2.14 5.24 -19.04
N GLU A 190 2.91 5.79 -18.13
CA GLU A 190 4.35 5.46 -17.97
C GLU A 190 4.59 4.12 -17.25
N LEU A 191 3.55 3.45 -16.74
CA LEU A 191 3.69 2.20 -16.02
C LEU A 191 3.76 0.99 -16.95
N ASN A 192 4.50 -0.03 -16.55
CA ASN A 192 4.54 -1.34 -17.19
C ASN A 192 3.38 -2.21 -16.68
N VAL A 193 2.59 -2.77 -17.59
CA VAL A 193 1.57 -3.77 -17.24
C VAL A 193 2.25 -5.10 -16.95
N VAL A 194 2.06 -5.63 -15.73
CA VAL A 194 2.69 -6.88 -15.27
C VAL A 194 1.71 -8.03 -15.03
N ALA A 195 0.40 -7.73 -15.00
CA ALA A 195 -0.62 -8.77 -14.94
C ALA A 195 -1.93 -8.34 -15.61
N SER A 196 -2.71 -9.34 -16.04
CA SER A 196 -4.02 -9.16 -16.66
C SER A 196 -5.02 -10.20 -16.17
N ALA A 197 -6.31 -9.87 -16.24
CA ALA A 197 -7.42 -10.81 -16.05
C ALA A 197 -8.39 -10.71 -17.24
N LYS A 198 -9.22 -11.73 -17.46
CA LYS A 198 -10.13 -11.80 -18.61
C LYS A 198 -11.00 -10.54 -18.77
N HIS A 199 -11.43 -9.92 -17.68
CA HIS A 199 -12.31 -8.74 -17.65
C HIS A 199 -11.53 -7.44 -17.41
N CYS A 200 -10.25 -7.52 -17.02
CA CYS A 200 -9.40 -6.42 -16.63
C CYS A 200 -8.02 -6.60 -17.27
N GLU A 201 -7.80 -5.96 -18.43
CA GLU A 201 -6.57 -6.11 -19.22
C GLU A 201 -5.35 -5.57 -18.47
N ILE A 202 -5.55 -4.55 -17.63
CA ILE A 202 -4.51 -3.94 -16.79
C ILE A 202 -4.86 -4.24 -15.33
N ALA A 203 -4.49 -5.42 -14.87
CA ALA A 203 -4.81 -5.89 -13.53
C ALA A 203 -3.70 -5.61 -12.51
N ALA A 204 -2.46 -5.38 -12.96
CA ALA A 204 -1.35 -4.93 -12.14
C ALA A 204 -0.31 -4.19 -12.97
N CYS A 205 0.33 -3.20 -12.35
CA CYS A 205 1.40 -2.42 -12.95
C CYS A 205 2.58 -2.24 -11.99
N GLU A 206 3.74 -1.96 -12.59
CA GLU A 206 4.94 -1.49 -11.90
C GLU A 206 5.53 -0.29 -12.64
N HIS A 207 6.20 0.60 -11.92
CA HIS A 207 6.95 1.69 -12.57
C HIS A 207 8.32 1.17 -13.01
N PRO A 208 8.81 1.54 -14.22
CA PRO A 208 10.08 1.00 -14.75
C PRO A 208 11.30 1.37 -13.90
N ASP A 209 11.31 2.54 -13.26
CA ASP A 209 12.49 3.11 -12.61
C ASP A 209 12.28 3.44 -11.12
N ARG A 210 11.08 3.22 -10.57
CA ARG A 210 10.73 3.55 -9.18
C ARG A 210 10.09 2.35 -8.51
N PRO A 211 10.25 2.17 -7.20
CA PRO A 211 9.64 1.05 -6.46
C PRO A 211 8.13 1.27 -6.26
N ILE A 212 7.38 1.28 -7.36
CA ILE A 212 5.93 1.49 -7.35
C ILE A 212 5.25 0.26 -7.94
N TYR A 213 4.33 -0.33 -7.17
CA TYR A 213 3.62 -1.56 -7.49
C TYR A 213 2.13 -1.39 -7.27
N THR A 214 1.32 -1.82 -8.22
CA THR A 214 -0.12 -1.61 -8.13
C THR A 214 -0.92 -2.81 -8.59
N VAL A 215 -2.05 -3.07 -7.94
CA VAL A 215 -2.98 -4.13 -8.30
C VAL A 215 -4.42 -3.63 -8.31
N GLN A 216 -5.22 -4.00 -9.33
CA GLN A 216 -6.63 -3.65 -9.41
C GLN A 216 -7.50 -4.53 -8.51
N TYR A 217 -7.04 -5.72 -8.19
CA TYR A 217 -7.73 -6.66 -7.32
C TYR A 217 -7.45 -6.38 -5.84
N HIS A 218 -8.17 -7.07 -4.96
CA HIS A 218 -8.11 -6.93 -3.51
C HIS A 218 -7.34 -8.10 -2.89
N PRO A 219 -6.01 -8.00 -2.71
CA PRO A 219 -5.23 -9.06 -2.09
C PRO A 219 -5.50 -9.19 -0.58
N GLU A 220 -6.11 -8.16 0.03
CA GLU A 220 -6.57 -8.15 1.42
C GLU A 220 -7.92 -8.84 1.63
N ALA A 221 -8.55 -9.38 0.57
CA ALA A 221 -9.89 -9.98 0.65
C ALA A 221 -9.88 -11.36 1.31
N VAL A 222 -9.47 -11.41 2.58
CA VAL A 222 -9.57 -12.61 3.43
C VAL A 222 -10.98 -12.75 4.02
N ALA A 223 -11.30 -13.89 4.63
CA ALA A 223 -12.64 -14.18 5.15
C ALA A 223 -13.17 -13.06 6.07
N GLU A 224 -12.34 -12.55 6.98
CA GLU A 224 -12.70 -11.50 7.92
C GLU A 224 -13.05 -10.17 7.22
N VAL A 225 -12.33 -9.84 6.15
CA VAL A 225 -12.60 -8.63 5.33
C VAL A 225 -13.90 -8.79 4.55
N LEU A 226 -14.13 -9.97 3.96
CA LEU A 226 -15.37 -10.29 3.24
C LEU A 226 -16.60 -10.29 4.17
N ASP A 227 -16.46 -10.82 5.38
CA ASP A 227 -17.51 -10.79 6.40
C ASP A 227 -17.82 -9.35 6.85
N ALA A 228 -16.80 -8.51 7.00
CA ALA A 228 -16.98 -7.09 7.28
C ALA A 228 -17.68 -6.36 6.12
N ALA A 229 -17.36 -6.69 4.87
CA ALA A 229 -18.05 -6.14 3.69
C ALA A 229 -19.54 -6.53 3.66
N LEU A 230 -19.87 -7.78 3.97
CA LEU A 230 -21.24 -8.25 4.11
C LEU A 230 -22.00 -7.48 5.20
N LEU A 231 -21.41 -7.33 6.38
CA LEU A 231 -22.00 -6.59 7.51
C LEU A 231 -22.22 -5.10 7.21
N CYS A 232 -21.36 -4.50 6.41
CA CYS A 232 -21.51 -3.10 5.98
C CYS A 232 -22.46 -2.92 4.81
N GLY A 233 -22.96 -4.00 4.22
CA GLY A 233 -23.87 -3.97 3.06
C GLY A 233 -23.16 -3.67 1.73
N ASP A 234 -21.85 -3.87 1.66
CA ASP A 234 -21.03 -3.73 0.44
C ASP A 234 -21.02 -4.99 -0.40
N MET A 235 -21.48 -6.08 0.17
CA MET A 235 -21.56 -7.40 -0.42
C MET A 235 -22.91 -8.05 -0.03
N SER A 236 -23.53 -8.76 -0.93
CA SER A 236 -24.69 -9.60 -0.63
C SER A 236 -24.27 -10.96 -0.05
N GLN A 237 -25.22 -11.67 0.59
CA GLN A 237 -24.96 -13.03 1.08
C GLN A 237 -24.63 -14.01 -0.06
N ASP A 238 -25.27 -13.84 -1.23
CA ASP A 238 -25.00 -14.69 -2.40
C ASP A 238 -23.59 -14.48 -2.94
N GLU A 239 -23.12 -13.22 -2.99
CA GLU A 239 -21.74 -12.90 -3.36
C GLU A 239 -20.77 -13.49 -2.34
N ARG A 240 -21.03 -13.33 -1.02
CA ARG A 240 -20.19 -13.90 0.02
C ARG A 240 -20.06 -15.42 -0.09
N ASN A 241 -21.17 -16.11 -0.34
CA ASN A 241 -21.19 -17.56 -0.55
C ASN A 241 -20.37 -17.97 -1.79
N ALA A 242 -20.44 -17.19 -2.87
CA ALA A 242 -19.65 -17.44 -4.08
C ALA A 242 -18.13 -17.35 -3.85
N TYR A 243 -17.69 -16.53 -2.89
CA TYR A 243 -16.28 -16.49 -2.49
C TYR A 243 -15.83 -17.76 -1.74
N ASP A 244 -16.71 -18.38 -0.97
CA ASP A 244 -16.38 -19.63 -0.24
C ASP A 244 -16.13 -20.80 -1.19
N ASP A 245 -16.79 -20.82 -2.34
CA ASP A 245 -16.62 -21.83 -3.38
C ASP A 245 -15.32 -21.63 -4.19
N GLN A 246 -14.73 -20.45 -4.14
CA GLN A 246 -13.55 -20.08 -4.93
C GLN A 246 -12.37 -19.79 -4.03
N ARG A 247 -11.34 -20.65 -4.08
CA ARG A 247 -10.12 -20.44 -3.27
C ARG A 247 -9.29 -19.31 -3.84
N LEU A 248 -9.23 -18.19 -3.11
CA LEU A 248 -8.25 -17.15 -3.35
C LEU A 248 -6.83 -17.71 -3.12
N THR A 249 -5.91 -17.40 -4.03
CA THR A 249 -4.52 -17.85 -3.95
C THR A 249 -3.54 -16.67 -3.89
N THR A 250 -4.05 -15.48 -3.60
CA THR A 250 -3.24 -14.27 -3.42
C THR A 250 -3.49 -13.67 -2.04
N ASN A 251 -2.51 -12.97 -1.55
CA ASN A 251 -2.55 -12.07 -0.39
C ASN A 251 -1.66 -10.86 -0.68
N VAL A 252 -1.54 -9.94 0.26
CA VAL A 252 -0.76 -8.70 0.08
C VAL A 252 0.73 -8.99 -0.18
N SER A 253 1.34 -9.96 0.54
CA SER A 253 2.73 -10.34 0.31
C SER A 253 2.95 -10.90 -1.10
N ILE A 254 2.06 -11.79 -1.57
CA ILE A 254 2.14 -12.38 -2.92
C ILE A 254 1.87 -11.35 -4.01
N ALA A 255 0.94 -10.42 -3.77
CA ALA A 255 0.56 -9.39 -4.73
C ALA A 255 1.70 -8.41 -5.01
N PHE A 256 2.47 -8.07 -3.98
CA PHE A 256 3.53 -7.07 -4.03
C PHE A 256 4.94 -7.64 -3.90
N ASN A 257 5.08 -8.97 -3.90
CA ASN A 257 6.35 -9.67 -3.73
C ASN A 257 7.11 -9.19 -2.46
N LEU A 258 6.38 -9.00 -1.36
CA LEU A 258 7.00 -8.71 -0.07
C LEU A 258 7.68 -9.99 0.43
N GLU A 259 8.97 -9.93 0.70
CA GLU A 259 9.70 -11.08 1.25
C GLU A 259 9.32 -11.29 2.71
N ASP A 260 9.18 -12.57 3.11
CA ASP A 260 8.92 -12.99 4.50
C ASP A 260 10.14 -12.75 5.42
#